data_82e067dbc2fd30bb3d56a6d5a7e9fbc2
#
_entry.id   82e067dbc2fd30bb3d56a6d5a7e9fbc2
#
_cell.length_a   1.000
_cell.length_b   1.000
_cell.length_c   1.000
_cell.angle_alpha   90.00
_cell.angle_beta   90.00
_cell.angle_gamma   90.00
#
_symmetry.space_group_name_H-M   'P 1'
#
loop_
_entity.id
_entity.type
_entity.pdbx_description
1 polymer ?
#
loop_
_entity_poly.entity_id
_entity_poly.type
_entity_poly.pdbx_seq_one_letter_code
_entity_poly.pdbx_strand_id
1 'polypeptide(L)'
;MKKIFIFVFLSALVLSLTGCVKQTELSTDTLPTTVSVTGYVRYIAKDKNLAAEEPEIVSKGHPVNIYYGVPDDKGNVDYALKTVKVNADAFFSTTLGCPPGMALKVKVQSSMYGDSYAANEEGKKVSCEAYFFAEVESTIACGSAHRFKLDMTPVANVGEDNLL
;
A
#
# COMPACT_ATOMS: atom_id res chain seq x y z
N MET A 1 -5.43 -72.22 -15.92
CA MET A 1 -4.31 -71.59 -15.21
C MET A 1 -3.98 -70.13 -15.66
N LYS A 2 -4.75 -69.52 -16.58
CA LYS A 2 -4.46 -68.12 -17.04
C LYS A 2 -5.19 -66.99 -16.26
N LYS A 3 -6.17 -67.34 -15.43
CA LYS A 3 -6.98 -66.34 -14.71
C LYS A 3 -6.41 -65.89 -13.33
N ILE A 4 -5.50 -66.63 -12.75
CA ILE A 4 -4.91 -66.34 -11.45
C ILE A 4 -3.80 -65.25 -11.56
N PHE A 5 -3.09 -65.21 -12.68
CA PHE A 5 -2.03 -64.22 -12.89
C PHE A 5 -2.53 -62.76 -13.03
N ILE A 6 -3.73 -62.58 -13.55
CA ILE A 6 -4.29 -61.21 -13.73
C ILE A 6 -4.69 -60.58 -12.40
N PHE A 7 -5.16 -61.43 -11.42
CA PHE A 7 -5.55 -60.92 -10.08
C PHE A 7 -4.35 -60.49 -9.22
N VAL A 8 -3.22 -61.17 -9.36
CA VAL A 8 -2.00 -60.85 -8.61
C VAL A 8 -1.39 -59.55 -9.15
N PHE A 9 -1.46 -59.31 -10.46
CA PHE A 9 -0.96 -58.06 -11.05
C PHE A 9 -1.82 -56.80 -10.71
N LEU A 10 -3.14 -57.02 -10.59
CA LEU A 10 -4.04 -55.93 -10.22
C LEU A 10 -3.91 -55.51 -8.74
N SER A 11 -3.64 -56.48 -7.86
CA SER A 11 -3.43 -56.19 -6.42
C SER A 11 -2.08 -55.51 -6.19
N ALA A 12 -1.02 -55.78 -6.97
CA ALA A 12 0.25 -55.11 -6.86
C ALA A 12 0.19 -53.64 -7.38
N LEU A 13 -0.69 -53.34 -8.34
CA LEU A 13 -0.87 -51.99 -8.85
C LEU A 13 -1.64 -51.08 -7.88
N VAL A 14 -2.55 -51.61 -7.08
CA VAL A 14 -3.31 -50.83 -6.10
C VAL A 14 -2.45 -50.48 -4.87
N LEU A 15 -1.49 -51.32 -4.51
CA LEU A 15 -0.56 -51.06 -3.39
C LEU A 15 0.51 -50.00 -3.71
N SER A 16 0.77 -49.71 -4.97
CA SER A 16 1.73 -48.68 -5.34
C SER A 16 1.14 -47.25 -5.39
N LEU A 17 -0.19 -47.11 -5.24
CA LEU A 17 -0.86 -45.80 -5.22
C LEU A 17 -1.07 -45.25 -3.80
N THR A 18 -0.78 -46.02 -2.76
CA THR A 18 -0.71 -45.52 -1.38
C THR A 18 0.68 -44.97 -1.07
N GLY A 19 1.25 -44.21 -1.98
CA GLY A 19 2.34 -43.32 -1.64
C GLY A 19 1.83 -42.36 -0.58
N CYS A 20 2.25 -42.57 0.67
CA CYS A 20 2.09 -41.55 1.72
C CYS A 20 2.58 -40.24 1.14
N VAL A 21 1.67 -39.39 0.71
CA VAL A 21 1.93 -37.98 0.63
C VAL A 21 2.23 -37.59 2.08
N LYS A 22 3.52 -37.53 2.45
CA LYS A 22 3.92 -36.83 3.64
C LYS A 22 3.33 -35.43 3.48
N GLN A 23 2.21 -35.18 4.15
CA GLN A 23 1.83 -33.81 4.42
C GLN A 23 3.02 -33.22 5.18
N THR A 24 3.84 -32.49 4.44
CA THR A 24 4.80 -31.61 5.08
C THR A 24 3.92 -30.57 5.76
N GLU A 25 3.70 -30.74 7.06
CA GLU A 25 3.09 -29.68 7.85
C GLU A 25 3.97 -28.45 7.62
N LEU A 26 3.44 -27.46 6.92
CA LEU A 26 4.09 -26.18 6.80
C LEU A 26 4.18 -25.63 8.23
N SER A 27 5.36 -25.67 8.80
CA SER A 27 5.61 -25.03 10.09
C SER A 27 5.32 -23.54 9.91
N THR A 28 4.37 -23.03 10.67
CA THR A 28 4.04 -21.60 10.70
C THR A 28 5.24 -20.77 11.16
N ASP A 29 6.21 -21.37 11.82
CA ASP A 29 7.45 -20.74 12.31
C ASP A 29 8.37 -20.28 11.17
N THR A 30 8.19 -20.79 9.95
CA THR A 30 8.95 -20.38 8.76
C THR A 30 8.24 -19.32 7.91
N LEU A 31 6.99 -19.00 8.22
CA LEU A 31 6.25 -17.99 7.46
C LEU A 31 6.73 -16.58 7.80
N PRO A 32 6.83 -15.70 6.81
CA PRO A 32 7.21 -14.32 7.06
C PRO A 32 6.17 -13.61 7.94
N THR A 33 6.67 -12.76 8.84
CA THR A 33 5.88 -12.03 9.84
C THR A 33 5.92 -10.51 9.63
N THR A 34 6.40 -10.08 8.48
CA THR A 34 6.55 -8.65 8.18
C THR A 34 6.16 -8.33 6.75
N VAL A 35 5.79 -7.07 6.54
CA VAL A 35 5.57 -6.43 5.23
C VAL A 35 6.51 -5.24 5.11
N SER A 36 7.20 -5.12 3.98
CA SER A 36 8.02 -3.94 3.68
C SER A 36 7.19 -2.90 2.92
N VAL A 37 7.10 -1.69 3.46
CA VAL A 37 6.37 -0.56 2.86
C VAL A 37 7.35 0.54 2.52
N THR A 38 7.39 0.94 1.26
CA THR A 38 8.23 2.04 0.76
C THR A 38 7.41 2.99 -0.09
N GLY A 39 7.92 4.19 -0.34
CA GLY A 39 7.25 5.10 -1.28
C GLY A 39 7.91 6.45 -1.41
N TYR A 40 7.32 7.26 -2.29
CA TYR A 40 7.69 8.65 -2.53
C TYR A 40 6.51 9.56 -2.28
N VAL A 41 6.79 10.75 -1.77
CA VAL A 41 5.80 11.79 -1.55
C VAL A 41 6.16 13.00 -2.38
N ARG A 42 5.22 13.42 -3.21
CA ARG A 42 5.34 14.62 -4.05
C ARG A 42 4.08 15.43 -3.95
N TYR A 43 4.14 16.69 -4.29
CA TYR A 43 2.95 17.52 -4.42
C TYR A 43 2.91 18.16 -5.80
N ILE A 44 1.70 18.40 -6.29
CA ILE A 44 1.45 18.98 -7.60
C ILE A 44 0.62 20.23 -7.36
N ALA A 45 1.26 21.38 -7.46
CA ALA A 45 0.55 22.64 -7.43
C ALA A 45 -0.30 22.75 -8.70
N LYS A 46 -1.59 22.43 -8.58
CA LYS A 46 -2.55 22.50 -9.70
C LYS A 46 -3.56 23.58 -9.44
N ASP A 47 -3.75 24.43 -10.45
CA ASP A 47 -5.03 25.07 -10.66
C ASP A 47 -5.76 24.37 -11.82
N LYS A 48 -7.11 24.32 -11.75
CA LYS A 48 -7.96 23.73 -12.79
C LYS A 48 -7.78 24.38 -14.17
N ASN A 49 -7.26 25.60 -14.21
CA ASN A 49 -7.15 26.43 -15.40
C ASN A 49 -5.72 26.58 -15.93
N LEU A 50 -4.70 26.07 -15.23
CA LEU A 50 -3.31 26.14 -15.62
C LEU A 50 -2.80 24.78 -16.05
N ALA A 51 -1.81 24.79 -16.96
CA ALA A 51 -1.12 23.56 -17.32
C ALA A 51 -0.56 22.88 -16.06
N ALA A 52 -0.64 21.54 -16.00
CA ALA A 52 -0.13 20.78 -14.87
C ALA A 52 1.36 21.09 -14.70
N GLU A 53 1.73 21.58 -13.52
CA GLU A 53 3.14 21.77 -13.18
C GLU A 53 3.79 20.41 -12.91
N GLU A 54 5.11 20.34 -13.04
CA GLU A 54 5.85 19.14 -12.70
C GLU A 54 5.74 18.89 -11.20
N PRO A 55 5.62 17.59 -10.79
CA PRO A 55 5.53 17.25 -9.37
C PRO A 55 6.81 17.68 -8.64
N GLU A 56 6.64 18.38 -7.53
CA GLU A 56 7.73 18.74 -6.63
C GLU A 56 7.85 17.74 -5.48
N ILE A 57 9.05 17.54 -4.97
CA ILE A 57 9.29 16.68 -3.81
C ILE A 57 9.05 17.47 -2.51
N VAL A 58 8.51 16.77 -1.50
CA VAL A 58 8.37 17.35 -0.16
C VAL A 58 9.72 17.46 0.55
N SER A 59 9.81 18.37 1.51
CA SER A 59 11.03 18.57 2.29
C SER A 59 11.38 17.35 3.15
N LYS A 60 12.67 17.15 3.38
CA LYS A 60 13.18 16.14 4.31
C LYS A 60 12.50 16.28 5.68
N GLY A 61 12.08 15.15 6.25
CA GLY A 61 11.40 15.09 7.55
C GLY A 61 9.89 15.26 7.47
N HIS A 62 9.32 15.45 6.27
CA HIS A 62 7.88 15.51 6.07
C HIS A 62 7.21 14.19 6.55
N PRO A 63 6.12 14.25 7.35
CA PRO A 63 5.49 13.08 7.92
C PRO A 63 4.63 12.33 6.89
N VAL A 64 4.65 11.01 7.00
CA VAL A 64 3.76 10.09 6.27
C VAL A 64 3.08 9.20 7.29
N ASN A 65 1.77 9.19 7.30
CA ASN A 65 0.95 8.37 8.18
C ASN A 65 0.59 7.06 7.47
N ILE A 66 0.87 5.95 8.12
CA ILE A 66 0.61 4.60 7.61
C ILE A 66 -0.35 3.92 8.57
N TYR A 67 -1.57 3.70 8.12
CA TYR A 67 -2.59 2.94 8.82
C TYR A 67 -2.55 1.51 8.29
N TYR A 68 -2.53 0.54 9.20
CA TYR A 68 -2.44 -0.87 8.78
C TYR A 68 -3.15 -1.79 9.77
N GLY A 69 -3.72 -2.86 9.26
CA GLY A 69 -4.40 -3.85 10.07
C GLY A 69 -4.77 -5.07 9.24
N VAL A 70 -5.18 -6.14 9.92
CA VAL A 70 -5.69 -7.35 9.29
C VAL A 70 -7.21 -7.21 9.15
N PRO A 71 -7.78 -7.41 7.97
CA PRO A 71 -9.24 -7.45 7.80
C PRO A 71 -9.85 -8.61 8.59
N ASP A 72 -10.97 -8.38 9.25
CA ASP A 72 -11.82 -9.43 9.82
C ASP A 72 -12.58 -10.20 8.71
N ASP A 73 -13.34 -11.22 9.10
CA ASP A 73 -14.15 -12.03 8.17
C ASP A 73 -15.22 -11.22 7.41
N LYS A 74 -15.54 -10.02 7.87
CA LYS A 74 -16.47 -9.07 7.23
C LYS A 74 -15.76 -7.99 6.42
N GLY A 75 -14.42 -7.98 6.43
CA GLY A 75 -13.60 -7.01 5.74
C GLY A 75 -13.36 -5.71 6.51
N ASN A 76 -13.81 -5.61 7.79
CA ASN A 76 -13.50 -4.46 8.62
C ASN A 76 -12.04 -4.53 9.11
N VAL A 77 -11.43 -3.38 9.30
CA VAL A 77 -10.03 -3.29 9.75
C VAL A 77 -9.94 -2.37 10.95
N ASP A 78 -9.37 -2.90 12.03
CA ASP A 78 -8.91 -2.08 13.14
C ASP A 78 -7.49 -1.58 12.82
N TYR A 79 -7.37 -0.30 12.49
CA TYR A 79 -6.13 0.28 12.00
C TYR A 79 -5.22 0.71 13.13
N ALA A 80 -4.02 0.13 13.20
CA ALA A 80 -2.89 0.74 13.89
C ALA A 80 -2.29 1.87 13.06
N LEU A 81 -1.72 2.89 13.71
CA LEU A 81 -1.04 4.01 13.06
C LEU A 81 0.47 3.95 13.29
N LYS A 82 1.22 4.12 12.22
CA LYS A 82 2.67 4.36 12.25
C LYS A 82 3.00 5.58 11.42
N THR A 83 3.63 6.58 12.04
CA THR A 83 4.14 7.76 11.33
C THR A 83 5.61 7.58 11.03
N VAL A 84 6.00 7.81 9.78
CA VAL A 84 7.40 7.82 9.31
C VAL A 84 7.73 9.16 8.71
N LYS A 85 9.03 9.46 8.55
CA LYS A 85 9.49 10.70 7.91
C LYS A 85 10.23 10.38 6.62
N VAL A 86 10.03 11.21 5.60
CA VAL A 86 10.77 11.07 4.35
C VAL A 86 12.22 11.53 4.50
N ASN A 87 13.10 10.98 3.67
CA ASN A 87 14.49 11.43 3.52
C ASN A 87 14.59 12.65 2.60
N ALA A 88 15.83 13.04 2.19
CA ALA A 88 16.07 14.17 1.30
C ALA A 88 15.49 13.97 -0.11
N ASP A 89 15.30 12.73 -0.54
CA ASP A 89 14.72 12.38 -1.85
C ASP A 89 13.20 12.19 -1.79
N ALA A 90 12.57 12.69 -0.71
CA ALA A 90 11.15 12.48 -0.40
C ALA A 90 10.72 11.01 -0.35
N PHE A 91 11.67 10.11 -0.09
CA PHE A 91 11.45 8.67 0.01
C PHE A 91 11.25 8.27 1.48
N PHE A 92 10.30 7.35 1.72
CA PHE A 92 10.11 6.70 3.02
C PHE A 92 10.21 5.19 2.89
N SER A 93 10.63 4.56 3.99
CA SER A 93 10.71 3.10 4.10
C SER A 93 10.41 2.69 5.52
N THR A 94 9.64 1.61 5.68
CA THR A 94 9.37 1.01 6.99
C THR A 94 8.97 -0.45 6.83
N THR A 95 9.03 -1.18 7.96
CA THR A 95 8.52 -2.54 8.08
C THR A 95 7.34 -2.55 9.04
N LEU A 96 6.29 -3.27 8.70
CA LEU A 96 5.09 -3.48 9.51
C LEU A 96 5.02 -4.93 9.95
N GLY A 97 4.62 -5.18 11.20
CA GLY A 97 4.32 -6.53 11.68
C GLY A 97 3.06 -7.09 10.99
N CYS A 98 3.09 -8.36 10.68
CA CYS A 98 2.00 -9.05 10.01
C CYS A 98 1.88 -10.47 10.58
N PRO A 99 0.68 -10.94 10.96
CA PRO A 99 0.50 -12.33 11.36
C PRO A 99 0.82 -13.30 10.22
N PRO A 100 1.50 -14.41 10.49
CA PRO A 100 1.92 -15.36 9.46
C PRO A 100 0.76 -15.84 8.58
N GLY A 101 0.99 -15.88 7.27
CA GLY A 101 -0.01 -16.37 6.31
C GLY A 101 -1.17 -15.41 6.01
N MET A 102 -1.17 -14.22 6.58
CA MET A 102 -2.21 -13.21 6.38
C MET A 102 -1.77 -12.11 5.39
N ALA A 103 -2.66 -11.16 5.15
CA ALA A 103 -2.39 -9.93 4.42
C ALA A 103 -2.80 -8.73 5.28
N LEU A 104 -2.05 -7.63 5.14
CA LEU A 104 -2.40 -6.35 5.75
C LEU A 104 -3.13 -5.49 4.75
N LYS A 105 -4.19 -4.84 5.18
CA LYS A 105 -4.74 -3.68 4.52
C LYS A 105 -3.93 -2.47 5.00
N VAL A 106 -3.30 -1.78 4.06
CA VAL A 106 -2.38 -0.67 4.34
C VAL A 106 -2.87 0.56 3.60
N LYS A 107 -3.11 1.63 4.35
CA LYS A 107 -3.51 2.93 3.87
C LYS A 107 -2.41 3.94 4.20
N VAL A 108 -1.88 4.61 3.20
CA VAL A 108 -0.81 5.59 3.35
C VAL A 108 -1.34 6.97 3.03
N GLN A 109 -1.15 7.91 3.95
CA GLN A 109 -1.62 9.29 3.84
C GLN A 109 -0.47 10.26 4.02
N SER A 110 -0.52 11.36 3.28
CA SER A 110 0.33 12.50 3.47
C SER A 110 -0.44 13.79 3.21
N SER A 111 -0.13 14.85 3.95
CA SER A 111 -0.78 16.14 3.79
C SER A 111 0.17 17.28 4.17
N MET A 112 -0.02 18.44 3.57
CA MET A 112 0.72 19.66 3.89
C MET A 112 -0.08 20.91 3.49
N TYR A 113 0.25 22.03 4.12
CA TYR A 113 -0.08 23.36 3.60
C TYR A 113 1.10 23.87 2.77
N GLY A 114 0.83 24.53 1.69
CA GLY A 114 1.85 25.09 0.81
C GLY A 114 1.29 26.01 -0.25
N ASP A 115 2.19 26.63 -0.97
CA ASP A 115 1.82 27.54 -2.05
C ASP A 115 1.25 26.74 -3.24
N SER A 116 0.17 27.23 -3.76
CA SER A 116 -0.44 26.81 -5.02
C SER A 116 -0.68 28.04 -5.88
N TYR A 117 -1.26 27.86 -7.03
CA TYR A 117 -1.51 28.94 -7.96
C TYR A 117 -2.94 28.87 -8.47
N ALA A 118 -3.59 30.02 -8.51
CA ALA A 118 -4.87 30.23 -9.12
C ALA A 118 -4.77 31.23 -10.26
N ALA A 119 -5.67 31.16 -11.24
CA ALA A 119 -5.84 32.21 -12.22
C ALA A 119 -6.75 33.29 -11.65
N ASN A 120 -6.34 34.55 -11.70
CA ASN A 120 -7.23 35.66 -11.38
C ASN A 120 -8.22 35.93 -12.54
N GLU A 121 -9.10 36.90 -12.39
CA GLU A 121 -10.10 37.28 -13.41
C GLU A 121 -9.46 37.65 -14.77
N GLU A 122 -8.22 38.09 -14.78
CA GLU A 122 -7.44 38.42 -15.98
C GLU A 122 -6.70 37.21 -16.56
N GLY A 123 -6.83 36.02 -15.95
CA GLY A 123 -6.12 34.81 -16.35
C GLY A 123 -4.64 34.76 -15.93
N LYS A 124 -4.19 35.71 -15.08
CA LYS A 124 -2.82 35.69 -14.55
C LYS A 124 -2.68 34.74 -13.40
N LYS A 125 -1.56 34.01 -13.37
CA LYS A 125 -1.16 33.14 -12.28
C LYS A 125 -0.90 33.96 -11.01
N VAL A 126 -1.65 33.70 -9.94
CA VAL A 126 -1.46 34.29 -8.61
C VAL A 126 -1.21 33.19 -7.59
N SER A 127 -0.29 33.43 -6.65
CA SER A 127 -0.03 32.50 -5.56
C SER A 127 -1.18 32.51 -4.56
N CYS A 128 -1.56 31.33 -4.12
CA CYS A 128 -2.54 31.14 -3.05
C CYS A 128 -2.07 30.00 -2.13
N GLU A 129 -2.48 30.01 -0.87
CA GLU A 129 -2.25 28.90 0.04
C GLU A 129 -3.25 27.78 -0.24
N ALA A 130 -2.79 26.53 -0.24
CA ALA A 130 -3.65 25.36 -0.44
C ALA A 130 -3.30 24.25 0.54
N TYR A 131 -4.29 23.42 0.86
CA TYR A 131 -4.09 22.16 1.56
C TYR A 131 -3.93 21.05 0.56
N PHE A 132 -2.77 20.42 0.58
CA PHE A 132 -2.44 19.27 -0.26
C PHE A 132 -2.67 17.97 0.49
N PHE A 133 -3.27 17.00 -0.16
CA PHE A 133 -3.54 15.69 0.42
C PHE A 133 -3.40 14.58 -0.61
N ALA A 134 -2.90 13.44 -0.16
CA ALA A 134 -2.94 12.17 -0.88
C ALA A 134 -3.22 11.02 0.07
N GLU A 135 -4.03 10.09 -0.38
CA GLU A 135 -4.29 8.81 0.27
C GLU A 135 -4.23 7.70 -0.77
N VAL A 136 -3.51 6.62 -0.45
CA VAL A 136 -3.45 5.41 -1.28
C VAL A 136 -3.58 4.20 -0.37
N GLU A 137 -4.40 3.23 -0.79
CA GLU A 137 -4.65 1.99 -0.06
C GLU A 137 -4.25 0.78 -0.90
N SER A 138 -3.73 -0.26 -0.24
CA SER A 138 -3.39 -1.54 -0.86
C SER A 138 -3.49 -2.67 0.15
N THR A 139 -3.76 -3.89 -0.34
CA THR A 139 -3.68 -5.11 0.46
C THR A 139 -2.38 -5.83 0.13
N ILE A 140 -1.56 -6.12 1.14
CA ILE A 140 -0.20 -6.61 1.00
C ILE A 140 -0.05 -7.91 1.79
N ALA A 141 0.32 -9.00 1.12
CA ALA A 141 0.58 -10.27 1.77
C ALA A 141 1.82 -10.21 2.68
N CYS A 142 1.80 -10.92 3.79
CA CYS A 142 2.98 -11.11 4.64
C CYS A 142 4.17 -11.62 3.82
N GLY A 143 5.35 -11.10 4.09
CA GLY A 143 6.58 -11.42 3.36
C GLY A 143 6.79 -10.62 2.09
N SER A 144 5.81 -9.82 1.67
CA SER A 144 5.90 -9.01 0.46
C SER A 144 6.40 -7.60 0.73
N ALA A 145 6.86 -6.95 -0.33
CA ALA A 145 7.21 -5.53 -0.35
C ALA A 145 6.25 -4.79 -1.29
N HIS A 146 5.83 -3.59 -0.88
CA HIS A 146 4.99 -2.73 -1.71
C HIS A 146 5.53 -1.30 -1.74
N ARG A 147 5.42 -0.67 -2.91
CA ARG A 147 5.83 0.72 -3.10
C ARG A 147 4.64 1.60 -3.41
N PHE A 148 4.43 2.59 -2.57
CA PHE A 148 3.41 3.61 -2.73
C PHE A 148 3.95 4.84 -3.46
N LYS A 149 3.07 5.48 -4.22
CA LYS A 149 3.31 6.77 -4.85
C LYS A 149 2.24 7.73 -4.36
N LEU A 150 2.65 8.72 -3.59
CA LEU A 150 1.75 9.74 -3.06
C LEU A 150 2.00 11.06 -3.80
N ASP A 151 1.13 11.35 -4.76
CA ASP A 151 1.09 12.63 -5.45
C ASP A 151 -0.02 13.47 -4.80
N MET A 152 0.35 14.32 -3.85
CA MET A 152 -0.61 15.21 -3.17
C MET A 152 -1.09 16.29 -4.13
N THR A 153 -2.41 16.46 -4.16
CA THR A 153 -3.07 17.51 -4.95
C THR A 153 -3.82 18.46 -4.03
N PRO A 154 -4.05 19.72 -4.42
CA PRO A 154 -4.85 20.65 -3.65
C PRO A 154 -6.28 20.10 -3.49
N VAL A 155 -6.74 20.04 -2.24
CA VAL A 155 -8.10 19.56 -1.91
C VAL A 155 -9.07 20.75 -1.80
N ALA A 156 -8.58 21.87 -1.27
CA ALA A 156 -9.32 23.11 -1.18
C ALA A 156 -8.34 24.29 -1.23
N ASN A 157 -8.72 25.37 -1.88
CA ASN A 157 -8.04 26.65 -1.73
C ASN A 157 -8.47 27.23 -0.37
N VAL A 158 -7.53 27.36 0.55
CA VAL A 158 -7.78 28.02 1.84
C VAL A 158 -7.75 29.52 1.57
N GLY A 159 -8.87 30.11 1.18
CA GLY A 159 -8.91 31.55 0.95
C GLY A 159 -10.15 32.13 0.26
N GLU A 160 -10.91 31.35 -0.47
CA GLU A 160 -12.05 31.91 -1.19
C GLU A 160 -13.38 31.94 -0.40
N ASP A 161 -13.52 31.14 0.66
CA ASP A 161 -14.78 31.05 1.43
C ASP A 161 -14.84 31.93 2.70
N ASN A 162 -13.84 32.75 2.97
CA ASN A 162 -13.80 33.63 4.16
C ASN A 162 -13.88 35.15 3.82
N LEU A 163 -14.28 35.51 2.61
CA LEU A 163 -14.61 36.89 2.26
C LEU A 163 -16.10 37.05 2.04
N LEU A 164 -16.87 36.86 3.11
CA LEU A 164 -18.23 37.39 3.27
C LEU A 164 -18.31 38.20 4.54
#